data_68219141cfa23512156370274f64c3b5
#
_entry.id   68219141cfa23512156370274f64c3b5
#
_cell.length_a   1.000
_cell.length_b   1.000
_cell.length_c   1.000
_cell.angle_alpha   90.00
_cell.angle_beta   90.00
_cell.angle_gamma   90.00
#
_symmetry.space_group_name_H-M   'P 1'
#
loop_
_entity.id
_entity.type
_entity.pdbx_description
1 polymer ?
#
loop_
_entity_poly.entity_id
_entity_poly.type
_entity_poly.pdbx_seq_one_letter_code
_entity_poly.pdbx_strand_id
1 'polypeptide(L)'
;MRWARPEIKTAKAMANKVLLMILDGWGKGDHGHDDVVFSAHPEYIDSLEATYPSAQLRTDGENVGLPEGQMGNSEVGHLNIGAGRVVYQDLVKINRACRDDSILKNPEIVK
;
A
#
# COMPACT_ATOMS: atom_id res chain seq x y z
N MET A 1 17.75 26.31 2.63
CA MET A 1 16.98 26.44 1.37
C MET A 1 15.49 26.26 1.69
N ARG A 2 14.70 27.32 1.57
CA ARG A 2 13.24 27.28 1.83
C ARG A 2 12.55 26.85 0.53
N TRP A 3 11.87 25.73 0.54
CA TRP A 3 11.00 25.33 -0.57
C TRP A 3 9.79 26.24 -0.59
N ALA A 4 9.67 27.09 -1.62
CA ALA A 4 8.46 27.86 -1.88
C ALA A 4 7.35 26.88 -2.31
N ARG A 5 6.27 26.80 -1.52
CA ARG A 5 5.05 26.10 -1.96
C ARG A 5 4.47 26.89 -3.14
N PRO A 6 4.15 26.25 -4.27
CA PRO A 6 3.41 26.93 -5.32
C PRO A 6 2.06 27.37 -4.77
N GLU A 7 1.70 28.63 -4.96
CA GLU A 7 0.36 29.15 -4.65
C GLU A 7 -0.66 28.40 -5.52
N ILE A 8 -1.47 27.58 -4.86
CA ILE A 8 -2.64 26.98 -5.51
C ILE A 8 -3.65 28.11 -5.65
N LYS A 9 -3.73 28.71 -6.85
CA LYS A 9 -4.81 29.63 -7.21
C LYS A 9 -6.12 28.88 -7.01
N THR A 10 -6.98 29.42 -6.14
CA THR A 10 -8.32 28.92 -5.85
C THR A 10 -9.11 28.78 -7.14
N ALA A 11 -9.09 27.59 -7.73
CA ALA A 11 -10.02 27.23 -8.77
C ALA A 11 -11.43 27.13 -8.13
N LYS A 12 -12.38 27.84 -8.74
CA LYS A 12 -13.82 27.77 -8.49
C LYS A 12 -14.21 26.32 -8.16
N ALA A 13 -14.92 26.09 -7.05
CA ALA A 13 -15.27 24.76 -6.55
C ALA A 13 -16.02 23.93 -7.61
N MET A 14 -15.28 23.32 -8.50
CA MET A 14 -15.76 22.18 -9.27
C MET A 14 -15.74 20.99 -8.30
N ALA A 15 -16.84 20.27 -8.21
CA ALA A 15 -16.89 19.06 -7.43
C ALA A 15 -15.68 18.20 -7.81
N ASN A 16 -14.72 18.04 -6.88
CA ASN A 16 -13.49 17.30 -7.13
C ASN A 16 -13.86 15.84 -7.39
N LYS A 17 -13.90 15.46 -8.65
CA LYS A 17 -14.09 14.06 -9.03
C LYS A 17 -12.75 13.36 -8.88
N VAL A 18 -12.74 12.22 -8.20
CA VAL A 18 -11.57 11.38 -8.03
C VAL A 18 -11.80 10.08 -8.80
N LEU A 19 -10.81 9.70 -9.59
CA LEU A 19 -10.73 8.38 -10.21
C LEU A 19 -9.60 7.62 -9.51
N LEU A 20 -9.93 6.52 -8.84
CA LEU A 20 -8.95 5.54 -8.39
C LEU A 20 -8.86 4.42 -9.43
N MET A 21 -7.70 4.27 -10.05
CA MET A 21 -7.42 3.18 -10.98
C MET A 21 -6.44 2.21 -10.33
N ILE A 22 -6.84 0.96 -10.16
CA ILE A 22 -6.02 -0.11 -9.58
C ILE A 22 -5.56 -1.00 -10.72
N LEU A 23 -4.25 -1.04 -10.97
CA LEU A 23 -3.63 -1.94 -11.92
C LEU A 23 -3.13 -3.15 -11.13
N ASP A 24 -4.00 -4.15 -10.96
CA ASP A 24 -3.71 -5.34 -10.18
C ASP A 24 -2.61 -6.17 -10.85
N GLY A 25 -1.63 -6.61 -10.07
CA GLY A 25 -0.44 -7.28 -10.59
C GLY A 25 0.63 -6.34 -11.16
N TRP A 26 0.40 -5.03 -11.20
CA TRP A 26 1.42 -4.07 -11.60
C TRP A 26 2.42 -3.85 -10.47
N GLY A 27 3.72 -4.00 -10.79
CA GLY A 27 4.80 -3.81 -9.81
C GLY A 27 6.08 -3.34 -10.48
N LYS A 28 7.02 -2.88 -9.65
CA LYS A 28 8.38 -2.57 -10.06
C LYS A 28 9.27 -3.76 -9.73
N GLY A 29 9.80 -4.38 -10.75
CA GLY A 29 10.77 -5.48 -10.65
C GLY A 29 12.22 -4.98 -10.65
N ASP A 30 13.11 -5.89 -10.97
CA ASP A 30 14.56 -5.67 -11.03
C ASP A 30 15.08 -5.28 -12.42
N HIS A 31 14.17 -5.07 -13.38
CA HIS A 31 14.44 -4.82 -14.81
C HIS A 31 15.15 -6.01 -15.50
N GLY A 32 15.07 -7.19 -14.91
CA GLY A 32 15.59 -8.41 -15.48
C GLY A 32 14.72 -8.97 -16.60
N HIS A 33 15.14 -10.12 -17.14
CA HIS A 33 14.44 -10.81 -18.23
C HIS A 33 12.98 -11.17 -17.88
N ASP A 34 12.73 -11.45 -16.60
CA ASP A 34 11.43 -11.90 -16.10
C ASP A 34 10.51 -10.72 -15.70
N ASP A 35 11.00 -9.48 -15.77
CA ASP A 35 10.21 -8.27 -15.53
C ASP A 35 9.42 -7.91 -16.79
N VAL A 36 8.23 -8.50 -16.89
CA VAL A 36 7.33 -8.28 -18.05
C VAL A 36 6.81 -6.85 -18.15
N VAL A 37 6.63 -6.16 -17.01
CA VAL A 37 6.20 -4.77 -17.01
C VAL A 37 7.29 -3.88 -17.62
N PHE A 38 8.53 -4.06 -17.18
CA PHE A 38 9.68 -3.36 -17.75
C PHE A 38 9.87 -3.68 -19.22
N SER A 39 9.78 -4.96 -19.62
CA SER A 39 9.96 -5.42 -21.00
C SER A 39 8.88 -4.93 -21.96
N ALA A 40 7.68 -4.61 -21.43
CA ALA A 40 6.56 -4.07 -22.21
C ALA A 40 6.72 -2.58 -22.55
N HIS A 41 7.70 -1.88 -21.95
CA HIS A 41 7.96 -0.44 -22.13
C HIS A 41 6.70 0.42 -22.04
N PRO A 42 6.02 0.51 -20.88
CA PRO A 42 4.76 1.23 -20.73
C PRO A 42 4.98 2.76 -20.71
N GLU A 43 5.39 3.33 -21.83
CA GLU A 43 5.84 4.74 -21.97
C GLU A 43 4.89 5.76 -21.31
N TYR A 44 3.57 5.52 -21.40
CA TYR A 44 2.60 6.46 -20.81
C TYR A 44 2.65 6.41 -19.28
N ILE A 45 2.70 5.24 -18.66
CA ILE A 45 2.79 5.10 -17.20
C ILE A 45 4.12 5.66 -16.70
N ASP A 46 5.22 5.36 -17.40
CA ASP A 46 6.55 5.90 -17.07
C ASP A 46 6.54 7.44 -17.13
N SER A 47 5.87 8.02 -18.12
CA SER A 47 5.72 9.48 -18.22
C SER A 47 4.92 10.08 -17.07
N LEU A 48 3.89 9.37 -16.57
CA LEU A 48 3.12 9.80 -15.40
C LEU A 48 3.98 9.76 -14.14
N GLU A 49 4.72 8.69 -13.92
CA GLU A 49 5.63 8.57 -12.77
C GLU A 49 6.74 9.63 -12.77
N ALA A 50 7.24 9.99 -13.94
CA ALA A 50 8.25 11.05 -14.07
C ALA A 50 7.70 12.47 -13.85
N THR A 51 6.41 12.68 -14.13
CA THR A 51 5.79 14.02 -14.13
C THR A 51 5.06 14.33 -12.84
N TYR A 52 4.42 13.34 -12.23
CA TYR A 52 3.57 13.49 -11.06
C TYR A 52 4.18 12.86 -9.80
N PRO A 53 3.76 13.28 -8.60
CA PRO A 53 4.20 12.64 -7.36
C PRO A 53 3.92 11.14 -7.38
N SER A 54 4.94 10.34 -7.16
CA SER A 54 4.85 8.88 -7.10
C SER A 54 5.45 8.34 -5.82
N ALA A 55 4.97 7.19 -5.35
CA ALA A 55 5.50 6.49 -4.20
C ALA A 55 5.39 4.98 -4.38
N GLN A 56 6.30 4.25 -3.77
CA GLN A 56 6.24 2.80 -3.72
C GLN A 56 5.62 2.34 -2.41
N LEU A 57 4.74 1.35 -2.48
CA LEU A 57 4.14 0.70 -1.34
C LEU A 57 4.73 -0.70 -1.17
N ARG A 58 5.00 -1.09 0.06
CA ARG A 58 5.31 -2.48 0.36
C ARG A 58 4.04 -3.30 0.35
N THR A 59 4.11 -4.47 -0.27
CA THR A 59 2.96 -5.35 -0.50
C THR A 59 3.11 -6.71 0.17
N ASP A 60 4.01 -6.82 1.14
CA ASP A 60 4.39 -8.06 1.81
C ASP A 60 4.25 -7.95 3.34
N GLY A 61 4.14 -9.08 3.99
CA GLY A 61 4.21 -9.22 5.44
C GLY A 61 3.28 -8.29 6.21
N GLU A 62 3.73 -7.82 7.36
CA GLU A 62 2.94 -6.96 8.25
C GLU A 62 2.58 -5.60 7.62
N ASN A 63 3.24 -5.18 6.53
CA ASN A 63 2.89 -3.97 5.79
C ASN A 63 1.48 -4.04 5.17
N VAL A 64 1.00 -5.24 4.90
CA VAL A 64 -0.35 -5.50 4.37
C VAL A 64 -1.22 -6.35 5.31
N GLY A 65 -0.77 -6.58 6.54
CA GLY A 65 -1.52 -7.30 7.55
C GLY A 65 -1.35 -8.83 7.53
N LEU A 66 -0.33 -9.32 6.81
CA LEU A 66 0.06 -10.73 6.74
C LEU A 66 1.22 -11.03 7.69
N PRO A 67 1.47 -12.30 8.05
CA PRO A 67 2.67 -12.68 8.76
C PRO A 67 3.96 -12.24 8.05
N GLU A 68 5.00 -11.97 8.83
CA GLU A 68 6.31 -11.60 8.30
C GLU A 68 6.83 -12.66 7.31
N GLY A 69 7.43 -12.21 6.21
CA GLY A 69 7.95 -13.08 5.15
C GLY A 69 6.88 -13.63 4.19
N GLN A 70 5.60 -13.37 4.43
CA GLN A 70 4.53 -13.80 3.54
C GLN A 70 4.34 -12.78 2.41
N MET A 71 4.35 -13.26 1.17
CA MET A 71 4.04 -12.45 -0.01
C MET A 71 2.58 -11.99 0.02
N GLY A 72 2.35 -10.72 -0.34
CA GLY A 72 1.02 -10.17 -0.47
C GLY A 72 0.19 -10.81 -1.59
N ASN A 73 -1.09 -10.50 -1.57
CA ASN A 73 -2.03 -10.92 -2.60
C ASN A 73 -3.09 -9.83 -2.84
N SER A 74 -3.87 -10.00 -3.90
CA SER A 74 -4.90 -9.05 -4.31
C SER A 74 -5.97 -8.84 -3.23
N GLU A 75 -6.36 -9.90 -2.50
CA GLU A 75 -7.40 -9.83 -1.48
C GLU A 75 -7.01 -8.87 -0.34
N VAL A 76 -5.84 -9.07 0.27
CA VAL A 76 -5.39 -8.19 1.37
C VAL A 76 -5.07 -6.78 0.86
N GLY A 77 -4.57 -6.64 -0.36
CA GLY A 77 -4.30 -5.33 -0.97
C GLY A 77 -5.58 -4.51 -1.13
N HIS A 78 -6.61 -5.08 -1.74
CA HIS A 78 -7.91 -4.42 -1.93
C HIS A 78 -8.62 -4.16 -0.59
N LEU A 79 -8.50 -5.08 0.38
CA LEU A 79 -9.04 -4.88 1.72
C LEU A 79 -8.42 -3.66 2.40
N ASN A 80 -7.10 -3.50 2.32
CA ASN A 80 -6.39 -2.36 2.89
C ASN A 80 -6.74 -1.04 2.20
N ILE A 81 -6.85 -1.04 0.88
CA ILE A 81 -7.29 0.14 0.10
C ILE A 81 -8.70 0.54 0.54
N GLY A 82 -9.64 -0.41 0.60
CA GLY A 82 -11.02 -0.15 1.00
C GLY A 82 -11.16 0.32 2.45
N ALA A 83 -10.32 -0.20 3.35
CA ALA A 83 -10.31 0.19 4.76
C ALA A 83 -9.56 1.50 5.04
N GLY A 84 -8.74 1.98 4.09
CA GLY A 84 -7.87 3.14 4.29
C GLY A 84 -6.80 2.94 5.37
N ARG A 85 -6.48 1.70 5.72
CA ARG A 85 -5.48 1.32 6.73
C ARG A 85 -5.07 -0.13 6.56
N VAL A 86 -3.97 -0.52 7.20
CA VAL A 86 -3.59 -1.93 7.29
C VAL A 86 -4.60 -2.70 8.15
N VAL A 87 -5.17 -3.76 7.59
CA VAL A 87 -6.08 -4.69 8.26
C VAL A 87 -5.30 -5.96 8.59
N TYR A 88 -4.90 -6.11 9.84
CA TYR A 88 -4.17 -7.29 10.28
C TYR A 88 -5.07 -8.52 10.29
N GLN A 89 -4.58 -9.62 9.70
CA GLN A 89 -5.21 -10.93 9.83
C GLN A 89 -5.13 -11.44 11.28
N ASP A 90 -6.01 -12.36 11.65
CA ASP A 90 -6.12 -12.83 13.04
C ASP A 90 -4.82 -13.46 13.56
N LEU A 91 -4.12 -14.23 12.72
CA LEU A 91 -2.82 -14.78 13.09
C LEU A 91 -1.81 -13.66 13.43
N VAL A 92 -1.79 -12.57 12.68
CA VAL A 92 -0.90 -11.44 12.97
C VAL A 92 -1.30 -10.74 14.26
N LYS A 93 -2.61 -10.55 14.49
CA LYS A 93 -3.11 -9.97 15.75
C LYS A 93 -2.68 -10.80 16.96
N ILE A 94 -2.82 -12.13 16.87
CA ILE A 94 -2.40 -13.06 17.92
C ILE A 94 -0.88 -12.97 18.13
N ASN A 95 -0.10 -13.05 17.06
CA ASN A 95 1.36 -12.96 17.14
C ASN A 95 1.82 -11.64 17.78
N ARG A 96 1.17 -10.53 17.45
CA ARG A 96 1.46 -9.21 18.06
C ARG A 96 1.10 -9.22 19.55
N ALA A 97 -0.08 -9.74 19.89
CA ALA A 97 -0.53 -9.84 21.27
C ALA A 97 0.37 -10.76 22.14
N CYS A 98 0.98 -11.81 21.53
CA CYS A 98 1.98 -12.62 22.20
C CYS A 98 3.32 -11.90 22.33
N ARG A 99 3.69 -11.08 21.35
CA ARG A 99 4.97 -10.36 21.33
C ARG A 99 5.02 -9.23 22.34
N ASP A 100 3.90 -8.57 22.59
CA ASP A 100 3.75 -7.45 23.53
C ASP A 100 3.11 -7.84 24.87
N ASP A 101 2.94 -9.14 25.11
CA ASP A 101 2.32 -9.73 26.30
C ASP A 101 0.87 -9.27 26.57
N SER A 102 0.21 -8.59 25.62
CA SER A 102 -1.18 -8.14 25.79
C SER A 102 -2.17 -9.32 25.84
N ILE A 103 -1.81 -10.47 25.29
CA ILE A 103 -2.60 -11.71 25.37
C ILE A 103 -2.84 -12.14 26.82
N LEU A 104 -1.87 -11.90 27.71
CA LEU A 104 -1.96 -12.22 29.14
C LEU A 104 -2.93 -11.31 29.91
N LYS A 105 -3.40 -10.24 29.27
CA LYS A 105 -4.38 -9.30 29.85
C LYS A 105 -5.78 -9.55 29.31
N ASN A 106 -5.95 -10.50 28.40
CA ASN A 106 -7.24 -10.79 27.79
C ASN A 106 -8.11 -11.58 28.81
N PRO A 107 -9.26 -11.03 29.25
CA PRO A 107 -10.08 -11.66 30.29
C PRO A 107 -10.70 -13.00 29.85
N GLU A 108 -10.76 -13.28 28.55
CA GLU A 108 -11.25 -14.58 28.04
C GLU A 108 -10.19 -15.67 28.09
N ILE A 109 -8.91 -15.29 28.19
CA ILE A 109 -7.77 -16.21 28.22
C ILE A 109 -7.28 -16.44 29.65
N VAL A 110 -7.39 -15.43 30.52
CA VAL A 110 -6.88 -15.42 31.90
C VAL A 110 -8.03 -15.67 32.88
N LYS A 111 -8.82 -16.69 32.67
CA LYS A 111 -9.88 -17.13 33.59
C LYS A 111 -9.36 -18.09 34.62
#